data_93cdc9b39a5e30ed4cd942637e8d477e
#
_entry.id   93cdc9b39a5e30ed4cd942637e8d477e
#
_cell.length_a   1.000
_cell.length_b   1.000
_cell.length_c   1.000
_cell.angle_alpha   90.00
_cell.angle_beta   90.00
_cell.angle_gamma   90.00
#
_symmetry.space_group_name_H-M   'P 1'
#
loop_
_entity.id
_entity.type
_entity.pdbx_description
1 polymer ?
#
loop_
_entity_poly.entity_id
_entity_poly.type
_entity_poly.pdbx_seq_one_letter_code
_entity_poly.pdbx_strand_id
1 'polypeptide(L)'
;MIISNEIKSLLNSHTIGHLATTSNQNIPRVIPICFIELDSHIYSILDKKPKSIPVNLLTRVKNIESNPSVSFIIDYYDDDWKSLWYIQVNGTAQLLYKPISQVVNKLIHKYPNYENMDIENQPIIKISPTSINKWGERFT
;
A
#
# COMPACT_ATOMS: atom_id res chain seq x y z
N MET A 1 0.82 3.80 15.49
CA MET A 1 1.05 5.25 15.40
C MET A 1 -0.10 5.92 14.70
N ILE A 2 -0.29 7.20 14.93
CA ILE A 2 -1.35 7.97 14.29
C ILE A 2 -0.77 8.82 13.16
N ILE A 3 -1.35 8.68 11.97
CA ILE A 3 -0.94 9.45 10.80
C ILE A 3 -1.63 10.81 10.82
N SER A 4 -0.89 11.90 10.53
CA SER A 4 -1.46 13.24 10.46
C SER A 4 -2.49 13.37 9.33
N ASN A 5 -3.40 14.32 9.47
CA ASN A 5 -4.43 14.55 8.44
C ASN A 5 -3.84 14.95 7.09
N GLU A 6 -2.75 15.71 7.08
CA GLU A 6 -2.05 16.08 5.85
C GLU A 6 -1.55 14.84 5.11
N ILE A 7 -0.88 13.93 5.82
CA ILE A 7 -0.36 12.71 5.22
C ILE A 7 -1.49 11.79 4.78
N LYS A 8 -2.55 11.65 5.58
CA LYS A 8 -3.73 10.87 5.17
C LYS A 8 -4.33 11.38 3.87
N SER A 9 -4.45 12.70 3.74
CA SER A 9 -4.96 13.32 2.52
C SER A 9 -4.10 13.00 1.30
N LEU A 10 -2.78 13.11 1.43
CA LEU A 10 -1.84 12.79 0.36
C LEU A 10 -1.89 11.31 -0.02
N LEU A 11 -1.94 10.42 0.96
CA LEU A 11 -2.08 8.99 0.71
C LEU A 11 -3.37 8.66 -0.04
N ASN A 12 -4.49 9.22 0.38
CA ASN A 12 -5.79 8.91 -0.21
C ASN A 12 -6.01 9.56 -1.57
N SER A 13 -5.29 10.63 -1.89
CA SER A 13 -5.37 11.27 -3.20
C SER A 13 -4.36 10.72 -4.22
N HIS A 14 -3.33 10.02 -3.77
CA HIS A 14 -2.28 9.48 -4.63
C HIS A 14 -2.70 8.11 -5.17
N THR A 15 -2.51 7.88 -6.48
CA THR A 15 -3.07 6.70 -7.14
C THR A 15 -2.16 5.48 -7.11
N ILE A 16 -0.84 5.66 -7.09
CA ILE A 16 0.12 4.55 -7.09
C ILE A 16 1.10 4.73 -5.96
N GLY A 17 1.27 3.68 -5.17
CA GLY A 17 2.35 3.55 -4.22
C GLY A 17 3.23 2.36 -4.58
N HIS A 18 4.40 2.31 -3.99
CA HIS A 18 5.33 1.19 -4.19
C HIS A 18 5.59 0.51 -2.86
N LEU A 19 5.37 -0.79 -2.86
CA LEU A 19 5.55 -1.63 -1.67
C LEU A 19 6.80 -2.47 -1.81
N ALA A 20 7.69 -2.34 -0.84
CA ALA A 20 8.89 -3.16 -0.72
C ALA A 20 8.66 -4.25 0.32
N THR A 21 8.94 -5.47 -0.05
CA THR A 21 8.92 -6.65 0.83
C THR A 21 10.27 -7.34 0.77
N THR A 22 10.57 -8.17 1.74
CA THR A 22 11.85 -8.87 1.81
C THR A 22 11.59 -10.34 2.13
N SER A 23 12.32 -11.23 1.43
CA SER A 23 12.26 -12.66 1.73
C SER A 23 12.98 -12.99 3.03
N ASN A 24 12.82 -14.22 3.53
CA ASN A 24 13.59 -14.72 4.68
C ASN A 24 15.08 -14.87 4.38
N GLN A 25 15.49 -14.72 3.12
CA GLN A 25 16.90 -14.73 2.68
C GLN A 25 17.41 -13.30 2.41
N ASN A 26 16.68 -12.29 2.85
CA ASN A 26 17.03 -10.87 2.68
C ASN A 26 17.09 -10.41 1.22
N ILE A 27 16.27 -11.02 0.36
CA ILE A 27 16.14 -10.57 -1.03
C ILE A 27 14.98 -9.58 -1.11
N PRO A 28 15.27 -8.30 -1.41
CA PRO A 28 14.22 -7.28 -1.50
C PRO A 28 13.43 -7.38 -2.80
N ARG A 29 12.19 -6.97 -2.73
CA ARG A 29 11.28 -6.89 -3.86
C ARG A 29 10.46 -5.61 -3.76
N VAL A 30 10.24 -4.92 -4.87
CA VAL A 30 9.40 -3.71 -4.89
C VAL A 30 8.40 -3.81 -6.04
N ILE A 31 7.15 -3.47 -5.76
CA ILE A 31 6.06 -3.49 -6.74
C ILE A 31 5.15 -2.28 -6.58
N PRO A 32 4.51 -1.82 -7.68
CA PRO A 32 3.45 -0.83 -7.56
C PRO A 32 2.18 -1.47 -7.04
N ILE A 33 1.44 -0.74 -6.21
CA ILE A 33 0.15 -1.22 -5.69
C ILE A 33 -0.89 -0.11 -5.69
N CYS A 34 -2.15 -0.50 -5.84
CA CYS A 34 -3.30 0.31 -5.49
C CYS A 34 -3.53 0.19 -3.98
N PHE A 35 -3.92 1.27 -3.34
CA PHE A 35 -4.00 1.29 -1.88
C PHE A 35 -4.96 2.37 -1.39
N ILE A 36 -5.39 2.23 -0.15
CA ILE A 36 -6.10 3.29 0.59
C ILE A 36 -5.52 3.39 2.00
N GLU A 37 -5.71 4.52 2.62
CA GLU A 37 -5.45 4.69 4.04
C GLU A 37 -6.79 4.69 4.78
N LEU A 38 -6.85 4.00 5.91
CA LEU A 38 -8.00 3.99 6.80
C LEU A 38 -7.48 3.79 8.23
N ASP A 39 -7.88 4.67 9.13
CA ASP A 39 -7.52 4.62 10.56
C ASP A 39 -6.01 4.43 10.80
N SER A 40 -5.20 5.18 10.06
CA SER A 40 -3.74 5.18 10.16
C SER A 40 -3.09 3.86 9.75
N HIS A 41 -3.76 3.08 8.93
CA HIS A 41 -3.22 1.88 8.29
C HIS A 41 -3.34 2.01 6.78
N ILE A 42 -2.46 1.32 6.05
CA ILE A 42 -2.51 1.27 4.60
C ILE A 42 -2.97 -0.11 4.19
N TYR A 43 -3.94 -0.15 3.29
CA TYR A 43 -4.53 -1.40 2.82
C TYR A 43 -4.39 -1.52 1.31
N SER A 44 -4.05 -2.71 0.86
CA SER A 44 -4.06 -3.08 -0.54
C SER A 44 -4.76 -4.42 -0.69
N ILE A 45 -5.45 -4.61 -1.82
CA ILE A 45 -6.15 -5.87 -2.04
C ILE A 45 -5.41 -6.70 -3.08
N LEU A 46 -5.43 -8.02 -2.88
CA LEU A 46 -4.83 -8.96 -3.82
C LEU A 46 -5.88 -9.33 -4.86
N ASP A 47 -5.99 -8.51 -5.90
CA ASP A 47 -6.99 -8.69 -6.95
C ASP A 47 -6.62 -9.83 -7.90
N LYS A 48 -7.65 -10.42 -8.51
CA LYS A 48 -7.47 -11.38 -9.59
C LYS A 48 -7.41 -10.62 -10.91
N LYS A 49 -6.24 -10.65 -11.53
CA LYS A 49 -6.07 -10.16 -12.90
C LYS A 49 -6.17 -11.33 -13.87
N PRO A 50 -6.60 -11.11 -15.13
CA PRO A 50 -6.52 -12.15 -16.15
C PRO A 50 -5.11 -12.74 -16.18
N LYS A 51 -4.96 -14.06 -16.18
CA LYS A 51 -3.67 -14.77 -16.10
C LYS A 51 -2.96 -14.61 -14.76
N SER A 52 -3.66 -14.35 -13.68
CA SER A 52 -3.04 -14.18 -12.37
C SER A 52 -2.52 -15.51 -11.83
N ILE A 53 -1.35 -15.43 -11.19
CA ILE A 53 -0.80 -16.51 -10.37
C ILE A 53 -1.71 -16.67 -9.14
N PRO A 54 -1.94 -17.90 -8.63
CA PRO A 54 -2.63 -18.06 -7.35
C PRO A 54 -2.04 -17.18 -6.25
N VAL A 55 -2.89 -16.56 -5.44
CA VAL A 55 -2.48 -15.57 -4.43
C VAL A 55 -1.35 -16.07 -3.54
N ASN A 56 -1.43 -17.32 -3.08
CA ASN A 56 -0.41 -17.90 -2.20
C ASN A 56 0.95 -18.12 -2.88
N LEU A 57 1.03 -18.00 -4.21
CA LEU A 57 2.27 -18.10 -4.96
C LEU A 57 2.87 -16.74 -5.33
N LEU A 58 2.17 -15.64 -5.08
CA LEU A 58 2.73 -14.31 -5.33
C LEU A 58 3.91 -14.06 -4.41
N THR A 59 4.98 -13.50 -4.98
CA THR A 59 6.22 -13.25 -4.21
C THR A 59 5.96 -12.36 -2.99
N ARG A 60 5.16 -11.29 -3.12
CA ARG A 60 4.85 -10.40 -2.00
C ARG A 60 4.11 -11.11 -0.89
N VAL A 61 3.23 -12.06 -1.22
CA VAL A 61 2.51 -12.85 -0.22
C VAL A 61 3.48 -13.74 0.56
N LYS A 62 4.33 -14.48 -0.16
CA LYS A 62 5.35 -15.33 0.46
C LYS A 62 6.28 -14.52 1.36
N ASN A 63 6.70 -13.34 0.88
CA ASN A 63 7.59 -12.49 1.64
C ASN A 63 6.93 -12.01 2.93
N ILE A 64 5.70 -11.51 2.87
CA ILE A 64 4.99 -11.01 4.05
C ILE A 64 4.78 -12.14 5.07
N GLU A 65 4.44 -13.33 4.61
CA GLU A 65 4.25 -14.48 5.52
C GLU A 65 5.53 -14.86 6.25
N SER A 66 6.68 -14.75 5.60
CA SER A 66 7.97 -15.12 6.20
C SER A 66 8.70 -13.96 6.87
N ASN A 67 8.45 -12.73 6.43
CA ASN A 67 9.08 -11.52 6.97
C ASN A 67 8.08 -10.36 6.89
N PRO A 68 7.51 -9.94 8.01
CA PRO A 68 6.48 -8.91 8.00
C PRO A 68 6.99 -7.48 7.79
N SER A 69 8.30 -7.25 7.87
CA SER A 69 8.88 -5.91 7.70
C SER A 69 8.71 -5.44 6.26
N VAL A 70 8.10 -4.26 6.10
CA VAL A 70 7.83 -3.68 4.79
C VAL A 70 8.15 -2.19 4.79
N SER A 71 8.30 -1.66 3.58
CA SER A 71 8.39 -0.23 3.35
C SER A 71 7.47 0.14 2.20
N PHE A 72 6.83 1.29 2.32
CA PHE A 72 5.89 1.77 1.33
C PHE A 72 6.20 3.22 1.03
N ILE A 73 6.11 3.64 -0.23
CA ILE A 73 6.42 5.01 -0.61
C ILE A 73 5.41 5.54 -1.63
N ILE A 74 5.04 6.81 -1.45
CA ILE A 74 4.44 7.63 -2.49
C ILE A 74 5.35 8.83 -2.72
N ASP A 75 5.36 9.35 -3.94
CA ASP A 75 6.24 10.45 -4.30
C ASP A 75 5.61 11.30 -5.40
N TYR A 76 6.13 12.51 -5.52
CA TYR A 76 5.73 13.44 -6.56
C TYR A 76 6.96 13.99 -7.27
N TYR A 77 6.98 13.89 -8.59
CA TYR A 77 8.01 14.47 -9.43
C TYR A 77 7.49 15.64 -10.23
N ASP A 78 8.30 16.69 -10.32
CA ASP A 78 8.03 17.87 -11.15
C ASP A 78 9.38 18.41 -11.60
N ASP A 79 9.43 19.07 -12.77
CA ASP A 79 10.67 19.67 -13.24
C ASP A 79 11.09 20.86 -12.38
N ASP A 80 10.16 21.51 -11.70
CA ASP A 80 10.48 22.43 -10.62
C ASP A 80 10.79 21.62 -9.36
N TRP A 81 12.04 21.45 -9.08
CA TRP A 81 12.51 20.60 -7.97
C TRP A 81 12.10 21.12 -6.59
N LYS A 82 11.66 22.35 -6.47
CA LYS A 82 11.07 22.85 -5.21
C LYS A 82 9.74 22.20 -4.88
N SER A 83 9.07 21.62 -5.88
CA SER A 83 7.80 20.94 -5.71
C SER A 83 7.93 19.45 -5.39
N LEU A 84 9.12 18.89 -5.43
CA LEU A 84 9.36 17.47 -5.17
C LEU A 84 9.04 17.13 -3.72
N TRP A 85 8.44 15.96 -3.52
CA TRP A 85 8.25 15.43 -2.19
C TRP A 85 8.10 13.90 -2.22
N TYR A 86 8.33 13.27 -1.09
CA TYR A 86 7.95 11.88 -0.89
C TYR A 86 7.50 11.65 0.56
N ILE A 87 6.72 10.60 0.72
CA ILE A 87 6.33 10.05 2.02
C ILE A 87 6.69 8.57 2.00
N GLN A 88 7.57 8.17 2.90
CA GLN A 88 7.96 6.78 3.08
C GLN A 88 7.41 6.28 4.40
N VAL A 89 6.72 5.14 4.34
CA VAL A 89 6.12 4.49 5.50
C VAL A 89 6.86 3.18 5.74
N ASN A 90 7.47 3.05 6.90
CA ASN A 90 8.05 1.78 7.34
C ASN A 90 7.11 1.15 8.35
N GLY A 91 6.98 -0.16 8.31
CA GLY A 91 6.10 -0.84 9.22
C GLY A 91 6.10 -2.34 9.05
N THR A 92 5.03 -2.95 9.50
CA THR A 92 4.81 -4.38 9.35
C THR A 92 3.54 -4.62 8.54
N ALA A 93 3.52 -5.71 7.79
CA ALA A 93 2.36 -6.10 7.00
C ALA A 93 1.84 -7.45 7.47
N GLN A 94 0.55 -7.62 7.36
CA GLN A 94 -0.11 -8.91 7.56
C GLN A 94 -1.16 -9.13 6.49
N LEU A 95 -1.44 -10.40 6.24
CA LEU A 95 -2.48 -10.81 5.29
C LEU A 95 -3.76 -11.08 6.05
N LEU A 96 -4.85 -10.47 5.60
CA LEU A 96 -6.18 -10.66 6.16
C LEU A 96 -7.03 -11.39 5.15
N TYR A 97 -7.63 -12.49 5.56
CA TYR A 97 -8.43 -13.34 4.69
C TYR A 97 -9.93 -13.13 4.85
N LYS A 98 -10.33 -12.27 5.80
CA LYS A 98 -11.73 -11.88 5.98
C LYS A 98 -11.95 -10.50 5.37
N PRO A 99 -13.04 -10.29 4.63
CA PRO A 99 -13.32 -9.00 4.04
C PRO A 99 -13.55 -7.92 5.10
N ILE A 100 -13.11 -6.71 4.78
CA ILE A 100 -13.39 -5.51 5.58
C ILE A 100 -14.16 -4.57 4.67
N SER A 101 -15.46 -4.42 4.92
CA SER A 101 -16.36 -3.65 4.05
C SER A 101 -15.90 -2.22 3.81
N GLN A 102 -15.43 -1.54 4.85
CA GLN A 102 -14.94 -0.15 4.73
C GLN A 102 -13.73 -0.05 3.80
N VAL A 103 -12.81 -1.02 3.86
CA VAL A 103 -11.62 -1.06 2.99
C VAL A 103 -12.05 -1.30 1.55
N VAL A 104 -12.92 -2.28 1.32
CA VAL A 104 -13.41 -2.60 -0.03
C VAL A 104 -14.11 -1.39 -0.64
N ASN A 105 -15.00 -0.75 0.11
CA ASN A 105 -15.75 0.41 -0.37
C ASN A 105 -14.82 1.59 -0.69
N LYS A 106 -13.82 1.87 0.13
CA LYS A 106 -12.84 2.92 -0.14
C LYS A 106 -12.00 2.61 -1.39
N LEU A 107 -11.60 1.36 -1.56
CA LEU A 107 -10.85 0.95 -2.76
C LEU A 107 -11.69 1.13 -4.02
N ILE A 108 -12.94 0.71 -4.02
CA ILE A 108 -13.84 0.86 -5.17
C ILE A 108 -14.06 2.35 -5.48
N HIS A 109 -14.25 3.16 -4.46
CA HIS A 109 -14.43 4.61 -4.63
C HIS A 109 -13.20 5.27 -5.25
N LYS A 110 -12.00 4.90 -4.77
CA LYS A 110 -10.75 5.47 -5.27
C LYS A 110 -10.36 4.93 -6.64
N TYR A 111 -10.64 3.64 -6.91
CA TYR A 111 -10.27 2.94 -8.15
C TYR A 111 -11.52 2.34 -8.78
N PRO A 112 -12.23 3.09 -9.65
CA PRO A 112 -13.49 2.62 -10.22
C PRO A 112 -13.40 1.31 -10.99
N ASN A 113 -12.21 0.95 -11.49
CA ASN A 113 -12.01 -0.34 -12.16
C ASN A 113 -12.36 -1.53 -11.26
N TYR A 114 -12.31 -1.36 -9.94
CA TYR A 114 -12.66 -2.43 -9.01
C TYR A 114 -14.16 -2.73 -8.95
N GLU A 115 -15.02 -1.82 -9.45
CA GLU A 115 -16.48 -2.04 -9.44
C GLU A 115 -16.90 -3.33 -10.14
N ASN A 116 -16.22 -3.66 -11.24
CA ASN A 116 -16.52 -4.83 -12.06
C ASN A 116 -15.64 -6.04 -11.73
N MET A 117 -14.90 -5.98 -10.63
CA MET A 117 -14.03 -7.04 -10.17
C MET A 117 -14.54 -7.56 -8.82
N ASP A 118 -14.51 -8.89 -8.64
CA ASP A 118 -14.85 -9.48 -7.34
C ASP A 118 -13.66 -9.34 -6.40
N ILE A 119 -13.59 -8.21 -5.69
CA ILE A 119 -12.53 -7.99 -4.71
C ILE A 119 -12.96 -8.26 -3.27
N GLU A 120 -14.27 -8.43 -3.02
CA GLU A 120 -14.79 -8.59 -1.67
C GLU A 120 -14.24 -9.81 -0.94
N ASN A 121 -13.94 -10.87 -1.69
CA ASN A 121 -13.46 -12.13 -1.13
C ASN A 121 -11.95 -12.34 -1.34
N GLN A 122 -11.25 -11.31 -1.78
CA GLN A 122 -9.80 -11.38 -1.97
C GLN A 122 -9.06 -11.02 -0.69
N PRO A 123 -7.90 -11.63 -0.45
CA PRO A 123 -7.08 -11.27 0.70
C PRO A 123 -6.63 -9.81 0.66
N ILE A 124 -6.48 -9.25 1.83
CA ILE A 124 -6.07 -7.86 2.04
C ILE A 124 -4.69 -7.85 2.67
N ILE A 125 -3.81 -6.98 2.15
CA ILE A 125 -2.56 -6.64 2.83
C ILE A 125 -2.87 -5.44 3.73
N LYS A 126 -2.62 -5.58 5.02
CA LYS A 126 -2.72 -4.49 5.99
C LYS A 126 -1.33 -4.08 6.44
N ILE A 127 -0.98 -2.83 6.21
CA ILE A 127 0.30 -2.26 6.64
C ILE A 127 0.06 -1.42 7.89
N SER A 128 0.78 -1.76 8.96
CA SER A 128 0.76 -1.03 10.22
C SER A 128 2.03 -0.20 10.33
N PRO A 129 1.94 1.14 10.18
CA PRO A 129 3.12 1.99 10.21
C PRO A 129 3.79 2.00 11.58
N THR A 130 5.12 1.97 11.58
CA THR A 130 5.95 2.16 12.78
C THR A 130 6.73 3.47 12.71
N SER A 131 7.03 3.97 11.50
CA SER A 131 7.65 5.27 11.30
C SER A 131 7.27 5.82 9.94
N ILE A 132 7.27 7.15 9.84
CA ILE A 132 7.01 7.85 8.60
C ILE A 132 8.12 8.87 8.39
N ASN A 133 8.76 8.81 7.22
CA ASN A 133 9.73 9.79 6.77
C ASN A 133 9.09 10.60 5.64
N LYS A 134 9.12 11.91 5.79
CA LYS A 134 8.61 12.83 4.77
C LYS A 134 9.71 13.79 4.37
N TRP A 135 9.76 14.13 3.09
CA TRP A 135 10.75 15.04 2.54
C TRP A 135 10.09 15.93 1.50
N GLY A 136 10.52 17.19 1.46
CA GLY A 136 10.07 18.17 0.51
C GLY A 136 9.73 19.51 1.16
N GLU A 137 9.81 20.61 0.39
CA GLU A 137 9.55 21.94 0.92
C GLU A 137 8.12 22.09 1.47
N ARG A 138 7.17 21.36 0.90
CA ARG A 138 5.77 21.43 1.37
C ARG A 138 5.60 21.02 2.84
N PHE A 139 6.58 20.33 3.40
CA PHE A 139 6.54 19.85 4.79
C PHE A 139 7.34 20.71 5.75
N THR A 140 7.90 21.81 5.28
CA THR A 140 8.71 22.72 6.12
C THR A 140 7.93 23.91 6.63
#